data_074aa6afbe26dbdeba90d5dd937bd58a
#
_entry.id   074aa6afbe26dbdeba90d5dd937bd58a
#
_cell.length_a   1.000
_cell.length_b   1.000
_cell.length_c   1.000
_cell.angle_alpha   90.00
_cell.angle_beta   90.00
_cell.angle_gamma   90.00
#
_symmetry.space_group_name_H-M   'P 1'
#
loop_
_entity.id
_entity.type
_entity.pdbx_description
1 polymer ?
#
loop_
_entity_poly.entity_id
_entity_poly.type
_entity_poly.pdbx_seq_one_letter_code
_entity_poly.pdbx_strand_id
1 'polypeptide(L)'
;MPIDNNSSDLDSLVFENRFVQALPADPQKMNLTRPVHEACFSWVQPDPVRAPELIAHSKEVADMLGLGDETLQSQRFADVFTGNEVLEHMLPFAMAYGGHQFGSWAGQLGDGRAINLGEVRTASGELLTLQLKGAGPTPYSRTADGRAVLRSSVREFLCSEAMFHLGVPTTRALSLTLSGEAVMRDMFYDGHPKDELGAVVCRVAPSFVRFGSFQLPASRGELDV
;
A
#
# COMPACT_ATOMS: atom_id res chain seq x y z
N MET A 1 3.69 -38.67 7.03
CA MET A 1 4.48 -37.90 6.07
C MET A 1 4.87 -36.62 6.76
N PRO A 2 6.14 -36.26 6.86
CA PRO A 2 6.50 -34.95 7.40
C PRO A 2 5.97 -33.89 6.43
N ILE A 3 5.25 -32.93 6.96
CA ILE A 3 4.87 -31.71 6.24
C ILE A 3 6.20 -30.98 6.00
N ASP A 4 6.62 -30.86 4.76
CA ASP A 4 7.76 -30.05 4.35
C ASP A 4 7.45 -28.58 4.72
N ASN A 5 8.01 -28.16 5.86
CA ASN A 5 7.80 -26.82 6.44
C ASN A 5 8.66 -25.75 5.75
N ASN A 6 8.94 -25.89 4.47
CA ASN A 6 9.81 -24.99 3.72
C ASN A 6 9.13 -24.43 2.45
N SER A 7 7.81 -24.15 2.51
CA SER A 7 7.20 -23.38 1.43
C SER A 7 7.50 -21.88 1.64
N SER A 8 8.62 -21.45 1.07
CA SER A 8 9.00 -20.05 0.95
C SER A 8 8.25 -19.34 -0.19
N ASP A 9 7.12 -19.87 -0.61
CA ASP A 9 6.33 -19.35 -1.72
C ASP A 9 5.36 -18.25 -1.26
N LEU A 10 5.05 -17.34 -2.16
CA LEU A 10 4.06 -16.28 -1.98
C LEU A 10 2.66 -16.84 -1.66
N ASP A 11 2.33 -18.02 -2.19
CA ASP A 11 1.05 -18.67 -1.93
C ASP A 11 0.93 -19.24 -0.50
N SER A 12 2.02 -19.24 0.26
CA SER A 12 2.00 -19.59 1.69
C SER A 12 1.54 -18.47 2.62
N LEU A 13 1.41 -17.25 2.11
CA LEU A 13 0.92 -16.11 2.88
C LEU A 13 -0.53 -16.32 3.32
N VAL A 14 -0.75 -16.32 4.63
CA VAL A 14 -2.09 -16.53 5.21
C VAL A 14 -2.79 -15.19 5.40
N PHE A 15 -3.76 -14.88 4.54
CA PHE A 15 -4.57 -13.67 4.62
C PHE A 15 -5.79 -13.87 5.51
N GLU A 16 -5.98 -13.01 6.51
CA GLU A 16 -7.17 -13.01 7.39
C GLU A 16 -8.17 -11.90 7.03
N ASN A 17 -7.71 -10.78 6.51
CA ASN A 17 -8.53 -9.69 5.98
C ASN A 17 -9.60 -9.14 6.97
N ARG A 18 -9.25 -9.00 8.25
CA ARG A 18 -10.19 -8.58 9.32
C ARG A 18 -10.79 -7.22 9.09
N PHE A 19 -9.97 -6.27 8.58
CA PHE A 19 -10.41 -4.90 8.33
C PHE A 19 -11.62 -4.85 7.40
N VAL A 20 -11.51 -5.50 6.25
CA VAL A 20 -12.58 -5.49 5.24
C VAL A 20 -13.77 -6.37 5.59
N GLN A 21 -13.61 -7.33 6.52
CA GLN A 21 -14.70 -8.16 7.02
C GLN A 21 -15.52 -7.47 8.11
N ALA A 22 -14.88 -6.58 8.90
CA ALA A 22 -15.50 -5.96 10.06
C ALA A 22 -16.11 -4.57 9.79
N LEU A 23 -15.59 -3.85 8.76
CA LEU A 23 -15.94 -2.45 8.54
C LEU A 23 -16.73 -2.26 7.25
N PRO A 24 -17.57 -1.20 7.15
CA PRO A 24 -18.40 -0.95 5.99
C PRO A 24 -17.56 -0.55 4.77
N ALA A 25 -17.84 -1.20 3.65
CA ALA A 25 -17.26 -0.90 2.34
C ALA A 25 -18.10 0.12 1.59
N ASP A 26 -17.44 0.95 0.78
CA ASP A 26 -18.11 1.76 -0.23
C ASP A 26 -18.88 0.85 -1.22
N PRO A 27 -20.20 1.02 -1.37
CA PRO A 27 -20.99 0.18 -2.28
C PRO A 27 -20.66 0.42 -3.76
N GLN A 28 -20.06 1.58 -4.09
CA GLN A 28 -19.65 1.92 -5.44
C GLN A 28 -18.33 1.23 -5.81
N LYS A 29 -18.39 0.30 -6.76
CA LYS A 29 -17.23 -0.48 -7.19
C LYS A 29 -16.39 0.16 -8.30
N MET A 30 -16.91 1.20 -8.96
CA MET A 30 -16.15 1.90 -10.00
C MET A 30 -15.01 2.72 -9.36
N ASN A 31 -13.80 2.56 -9.89
CA ASN A 31 -12.62 3.31 -9.43
C ASN A 31 -12.61 4.72 -10.06
N LEU A 32 -13.50 5.58 -9.58
CA LEU A 32 -13.60 6.99 -9.98
C LEU A 32 -13.44 7.87 -8.76
N THR A 33 -12.70 8.95 -8.89
CA THR A 33 -12.53 9.95 -7.82
C THR A 33 -13.89 10.56 -7.42
N ARG A 34 -14.20 10.49 -6.13
CA ARG A 34 -15.46 10.98 -5.56
C ARG A 34 -15.37 11.19 -4.05
N PRO A 35 -16.30 11.96 -3.44
CA PRO A 35 -16.60 11.82 -2.03
C PRO A 35 -17.14 10.40 -1.76
N VAL A 36 -16.60 9.76 -0.72
CA VAL A 36 -17.07 8.45 -0.23
C VAL A 36 -17.69 8.68 1.15
N HIS A 37 -18.92 8.27 1.34
CA HIS A 37 -19.72 8.45 2.55
C HIS A 37 -20.09 7.10 3.16
N GLU A 38 -20.28 7.08 4.48
CA GLU A 38 -20.77 5.92 5.22
C GLU A 38 -19.93 4.65 4.99
N ALA A 39 -18.61 4.83 4.72
CA ALA A 39 -17.70 3.72 4.45
C ALA A 39 -16.29 4.00 4.96
N CYS A 40 -15.61 2.94 5.41
CA CYS A 40 -14.23 2.99 5.87
C CYS A 40 -13.22 2.80 4.72
N PHE A 41 -13.65 2.19 3.61
CA PHE A 41 -12.78 1.88 2.47
C PHE A 41 -13.58 1.68 1.18
N SER A 42 -12.86 1.77 0.06
CA SER A 42 -13.37 1.40 -1.26
C SER A 42 -12.56 0.24 -1.83
N TRP A 43 -13.24 -0.71 -2.47
CA TRP A 43 -12.57 -1.77 -3.24
C TRP A 43 -11.87 -1.17 -4.44
N VAL A 44 -10.59 -1.51 -4.62
CA VAL A 44 -9.81 -1.10 -5.79
C VAL A 44 -8.87 -2.23 -6.20
N GLN A 45 -8.51 -2.28 -7.47
CA GLN A 45 -7.45 -3.15 -7.95
C GLN A 45 -6.22 -2.29 -8.26
N PRO A 46 -5.00 -2.77 -8.00
CA PRO A 46 -3.80 -2.13 -8.50
C PRO A 46 -3.84 -2.04 -10.03
N ASP A 47 -3.34 -0.95 -10.59
CA ASP A 47 -3.11 -0.83 -12.03
C ASP A 47 -1.79 -1.51 -12.39
N PRO A 48 -1.79 -2.53 -13.25
CA PRO A 48 -0.56 -3.18 -13.69
C PRO A 48 0.44 -2.18 -14.25
N VAL A 49 1.72 -2.45 -14.00
CA VAL A 49 2.83 -1.67 -14.53
C VAL A 49 3.56 -2.44 -15.63
N ARG A 50 4.32 -1.73 -16.47
CA ARG A 50 4.84 -2.28 -17.72
C ARG A 50 5.94 -3.33 -17.53
N ALA A 51 6.90 -3.07 -16.62
CA ALA A 51 8.07 -3.92 -16.43
C ALA A 51 8.56 -3.82 -14.96
N PRO A 52 7.95 -4.58 -14.05
CA PRO A 52 8.37 -4.63 -12.66
C PRO A 52 9.81 -5.12 -12.53
N GLU A 53 10.64 -4.37 -11.80
CA GLU A 53 12.03 -4.73 -11.51
C GLU A 53 12.33 -4.43 -10.04
N LEU A 54 12.68 -5.46 -9.26
CA LEU A 54 13.03 -5.31 -7.85
C LEU A 54 14.37 -4.56 -7.72
N ILE A 55 14.36 -3.45 -6.99
CA ILE A 55 15.55 -2.63 -6.71
C ILE A 55 16.12 -2.95 -5.32
N ALA A 56 15.25 -3.10 -4.33
CA ALA A 56 15.65 -3.39 -2.96
C ALA A 56 14.52 -4.10 -2.20
N HIS A 57 14.91 -4.88 -1.20
CA HIS A 57 14.00 -5.47 -0.24
C HIS A 57 14.60 -5.44 1.17
N SER A 58 13.76 -5.51 2.19
CA SER A 58 14.17 -5.71 3.57
C SER A 58 14.12 -7.20 3.87
N LYS A 59 15.29 -7.81 4.09
CA LYS A 59 15.39 -9.24 4.46
C LYS A 59 14.66 -9.53 5.76
N GLU A 60 14.76 -8.66 6.76
CA GLU A 60 14.08 -8.82 8.03
C GLU A 60 12.55 -8.85 7.87
N VAL A 61 11.99 -7.96 7.04
CA VAL A 61 10.54 -7.92 6.79
C VAL A 61 10.12 -9.16 5.99
N ALA A 62 10.93 -9.60 5.04
CA ALA A 62 10.69 -10.84 4.31
C ALA A 62 10.67 -12.06 5.25
N ASP A 63 11.62 -12.13 6.17
CA ASP A 63 11.69 -13.21 7.17
C ASP A 63 10.48 -13.21 8.12
N MET A 64 9.99 -12.03 8.54
CA MET A 64 8.74 -11.91 9.32
C MET A 64 7.54 -12.49 8.57
N LEU A 65 7.53 -12.38 7.25
CA LEU A 65 6.47 -12.89 6.37
C LEU A 65 6.71 -14.34 5.93
N GLY A 66 7.85 -14.95 6.28
CA GLY A 66 8.23 -16.30 5.90
C GLY A 66 8.67 -16.44 4.44
N LEU A 67 9.11 -15.34 3.79
CA LEU A 67 9.54 -15.32 2.40
C LEU A 67 11.05 -15.62 2.29
N GLY A 68 11.40 -16.67 1.55
CA GLY A 68 12.80 -17.07 1.34
C GLY A 68 13.49 -16.33 0.21
N ASP A 69 14.83 -16.48 0.15
CA ASP A 69 15.67 -15.75 -0.82
C ASP A 69 15.32 -16.07 -2.28
N GLU A 70 14.93 -17.32 -2.57
CA GLU A 70 14.51 -17.72 -3.92
C GLU A 70 13.24 -16.97 -4.35
N THR A 71 12.26 -16.85 -3.44
CA THR A 71 11.05 -16.08 -3.67
C THR A 71 11.36 -14.61 -3.91
N LEU A 72 12.24 -14.02 -3.09
CA LEU A 72 12.63 -12.61 -3.22
C LEU A 72 13.32 -12.28 -4.56
N GLN A 73 14.04 -13.24 -5.13
CA GLN A 73 14.72 -13.07 -6.42
C GLN A 73 13.83 -13.41 -7.63
N SER A 74 12.62 -13.89 -7.41
CA SER A 74 11.70 -14.27 -8.48
C SER A 74 11.06 -13.05 -9.15
N GLN A 75 10.76 -13.15 -10.45
CA GLN A 75 9.94 -12.14 -11.14
C GLN A 75 8.54 -12.03 -10.52
N ARG A 76 7.98 -13.15 -10.06
CA ARG A 76 6.66 -13.19 -9.42
C ARG A 76 6.60 -12.31 -8.16
N PHE A 77 7.68 -12.24 -7.36
CA PHE A 77 7.77 -11.32 -6.23
C PHE A 77 7.64 -9.86 -6.67
N ALA A 78 8.34 -9.47 -7.73
CA ALA A 78 8.21 -8.12 -8.27
C ALA A 78 6.80 -7.87 -8.83
N ASP A 79 6.19 -8.83 -9.52
CA ASP A 79 4.84 -8.72 -10.08
C ASP A 79 3.79 -8.57 -8.98
N VAL A 80 3.85 -9.35 -7.91
CA VAL A 80 2.91 -9.27 -6.77
C VAL A 80 3.07 -7.93 -6.04
N PHE A 81 4.30 -7.51 -5.72
CA PHE A 81 4.53 -6.31 -4.92
C PHE A 81 4.63 -5.01 -5.73
N THR A 82 4.27 -5.06 -7.02
CA THR A 82 3.86 -3.89 -7.81
C THR A 82 2.38 -3.85 -8.11
N GLY A 83 1.68 -4.98 -7.91
CA GLY A 83 0.25 -5.13 -8.16
C GLY A 83 -0.09 -5.69 -9.56
N ASN A 84 0.91 -6.21 -10.30
CA ASN A 84 0.69 -6.90 -11.58
C ASN A 84 0.04 -8.26 -11.39
N GLU A 85 0.30 -8.92 -10.25
CA GLU A 85 -0.39 -10.14 -9.81
C GLU A 85 -1.05 -9.89 -8.45
N VAL A 86 -2.32 -10.26 -8.34
CA VAL A 86 -3.07 -10.28 -7.08
C VAL A 86 -3.29 -11.74 -6.70
N LEU A 87 -2.74 -12.16 -5.56
CA LEU A 87 -2.88 -13.54 -5.09
C LEU A 87 -4.34 -13.84 -4.69
N GLU A 88 -4.74 -15.11 -4.74
CA GLU A 88 -6.14 -15.56 -4.56
C GLU A 88 -6.82 -15.01 -3.29
N HIS A 89 -6.08 -14.88 -2.20
CA HIS A 89 -6.63 -14.44 -0.91
C HIS A 89 -6.39 -12.96 -0.59
N MET A 90 -5.80 -12.22 -1.49
CA MET A 90 -5.69 -10.76 -1.39
C MET A 90 -7.05 -10.12 -1.67
N LEU A 91 -7.41 -9.13 -0.87
CA LEU A 91 -8.61 -8.32 -1.03
C LEU A 91 -8.24 -6.84 -1.14
N PRO A 92 -7.80 -6.36 -2.32
CA PRO A 92 -7.25 -5.01 -2.44
C PRO A 92 -8.28 -3.91 -2.17
N PHE A 93 -7.88 -2.92 -1.36
CA PHE A 93 -8.73 -1.80 -0.97
C PHE A 93 -7.93 -0.52 -0.69
N ALA A 94 -8.59 0.62 -0.77
CA ALA A 94 -8.06 1.92 -0.36
C ALA A 94 -8.89 2.47 0.81
N MET A 95 -8.23 3.00 1.84
CA MET A 95 -8.87 3.47 3.07
C MET A 95 -9.39 4.90 2.91
N ALA A 96 -10.61 5.14 3.44
CA ALA A 96 -11.15 6.47 3.65
C ALA A 96 -10.58 7.09 4.93
N TYR A 97 -10.10 8.32 4.88
CA TYR A 97 -9.73 9.11 6.05
C TYR A 97 -9.72 10.60 5.73
N GLY A 98 -9.87 11.40 6.73
CA GLY A 98 -9.71 12.85 6.65
C GLY A 98 -8.33 13.29 7.11
N GLY A 99 -8.06 14.58 7.00
CA GLY A 99 -6.82 15.11 7.50
C GLY A 99 -6.67 16.61 7.33
N HIS A 100 -5.53 17.10 7.79
CA HIS A 100 -5.15 18.48 7.71
C HIS A 100 -4.03 18.69 6.70
N GLN A 101 -4.13 19.73 5.91
CA GLN A 101 -3.08 20.17 4.99
C GLN A 101 -2.80 21.65 5.26
N PHE A 102 -1.53 21.99 5.43
CA PHE A 102 -1.09 23.37 5.72
C PHE A 102 -1.82 24.01 6.92
N GLY A 103 -2.09 23.23 7.97
CA GLY A 103 -2.75 23.68 9.18
C GLY A 103 -4.28 23.78 9.11
N SER A 104 -4.89 23.48 7.96
CA SER A 104 -6.33 23.54 7.76
C SER A 104 -6.94 22.16 7.54
N TRP A 105 -8.16 21.95 8.02
CA TRP A 105 -8.93 20.75 7.75
C TRP A 105 -9.23 20.63 6.26
N ALA A 106 -8.73 19.57 5.61
CA ALA A 106 -8.87 19.35 4.18
C ALA A 106 -10.05 18.41 3.83
N GLY A 107 -10.81 17.96 4.83
CA GLY A 107 -11.86 16.96 4.62
C GLY A 107 -11.32 15.60 4.20
N GLN A 108 -11.98 14.94 3.26
CA GLN A 108 -11.57 13.65 2.75
C GLN A 108 -10.23 13.73 2.02
N LEU A 109 -9.26 12.96 2.49
CA LEU A 109 -7.98 12.70 1.82
C LEU A 109 -7.95 11.27 1.27
N GLY A 110 -7.97 10.26 2.15
CA GLY A 110 -7.92 8.84 1.80
C GLY A 110 -6.59 8.38 1.20
N ASP A 111 -6.52 7.12 0.87
CA ASP A 111 -5.38 6.46 0.24
C ASP A 111 -5.34 6.77 -1.27
N GLY A 112 -5.00 8.01 -1.64
CA GLY A 112 -5.05 8.50 -3.03
C GLY A 112 -4.02 7.89 -4.00
N ARG A 113 -3.05 7.14 -3.50
CA ARG A 113 -2.06 6.37 -4.27
C ARG A 113 -1.51 5.18 -3.49
N ALA A 114 -2.26 4.73 -2.50
CA ALA A 114 -1.91 3.56 -1.71
C ALA A 114 -3.05 2.56 -1.79
N ILE A 115 -2.71 1.29 -1.95
CA ILE A 115 -3.65 0.18 -2.07
C ILE A 115 -3.21 -0.90 -1.10
N ASN A 116 -4.06 -1.20 -0.13
CA ASN A 116 -3.82 -2.31 0.79
C ASN A 116 -4.11 -3.61 0.04
N LEU A 117 -3.25 -4.60 0.17
CA LEU A 117 -3.44 -5.94 -0.42
C LEU A 117 -4.22 -6.87 0.50
N GLY A 118 -4.16 -6.61 1.80
CA GLY A 118 -4.80 -7.42 2.84
C GLY A 118 -3.94 -7.52 4.09
N GLU A 119 -4.40 -8.31 5.04
CA GLU A 119 -3.77 -8.52 6.34
C GLU A 119 -3.25 -9.95 6.43
N VAL A 120 -1.93 -10.10 6.56
CA VAL A 120 -1.23 -11.39 6.62
C VAL A 120 -0.92 -11.75 8.06
N ARG A 121 -1.18 -12.99 8.44
CA ARG A 121 -0.73 -13.57 9.72
C ARG A 121 0.67 -14.13 9.57
N THR A 122 1.58 -13.62 10.40
CA THR A 122 2.95 -14.11 10.47
C THR A 122 3.04 -15.42 11.26
N ALA A 123 4.17 -16.11 11.15
CA ALA A 123 4.44 -17.32 11.93
C ALA A 123 4.49 -17.05 13.46
N SER A 124 4.82 -15.82 13.86
CA SER A 124 4.79 -15.38 15.28
C SER A 124 3.36 -15.08 15.78
N GLY A 125 2.37 -15.11 14.90
CA GLY A 125 0.97 -14.80 15.22
C GLY A 125 0.60 -13.32 15.13
N GLU A 126 1.52 -12.45 14.70
CA GLU A 126 1.22 -11.05 14.42
C GLU A 126 0.38 -10.90 13.15
N LEU A 127 -0.47 -9.90 13.12
CA LEU A 127 -1.24 -9.54 11.93
C LEU A 127 -0.62 -8.28 11.32
N LEU A 128 -0.19 -8.37 10.06
CA LEU A 128 0.47 -7.29 9.34
C LEU A 128 -0.28 -6.95 8.07
N THR A 129 -0.56 -5.68 7.87
CA THR A 129 -1.16 -5.17 6.62
C THR A 129 -0.06 -4.91 5.60
N LEU A 130 -0.24 -5.44 4.39
CA LEU A 130 0.59 -5.14 3.23
C LEU A 130 -0.07 -4.02 2.42
N GLN A 131 0.69 -2.98 2.09
CA GLN A 131 0.17 -1.85 1.34
C GLN A 131 1.14 -1.40 0.25
N LEU A 132 0.67 -1.40 -1.00
CA LEU A 132 1.40 -0.84 -2.14
C LEU A 132 1.23 0.68 -2.16
N LYS A 133 2.32 1.40 -2.41
CA LYS A 133 2.28 2.85 -2.64
C LYS A 133 2.83 3.20 -4.01
N GLY A 134 1.98 3.77 -4.84
CA GLY A 134 2.28 4.10 -6.23
C GLY A 134 1.69 3.12 -7.25
N ALA A 135 0.83 2.19 -6.81
CA ALA A 135 0.26 1.14 -7.64
C ALA A 135 -1.02 1.54 -8.40
N GLY A 136 -1.26 2.83 -8.57
CA GLY A 136 -2.36 3.33 -9.40
C GLY A 136 -3.36 4.23 -8.65
N PRO A 137 -4.34 4.78 -9.38
CA PRO A 137 -5.35 5.66 -8.82
C PRO A 137 -6.37 4.90 -7.98
N THR A 138 -7.01 5.64 -7.07
CA THR A 138 -8.08 5.16 -6.19
C THR A 138 -9.21 6.18 -6.18
N PRO A 139 -10.37 5.92 -5.57
CA PRO A 139 -11.42 6.93 -5.40
C PRO A 139 -10.96 8.20 -4.65
N TYR A 140 -9.85 8.12 -3.96
CA TYR A 140 -9.27 9.21 -3.17
C TYR A 140 -8.13 9.97 -3.86
N SER A 141 -7.81 9.66 -5.11
CA SER A 141 -6.67 10.26 -5.83
C SER A 141 -6.86 11.75 -6.18
N ARG A 142 -8.09 12.25 -6.10
CA ARG A 142 -8.42 13.61 -6.53
C ARG A 142 -8.05 13.80 -8.01
N THR A 143 -7.10 14.66 -8.32
CA THR A 143 -6.59 14.91 -9.69
C THR A 143 -5.26 14.21 -9.98
N ALA A 144 -4.75 13.40 -9.03
CA ALA A 144 -3.47 12.72 -9.17
C ALA A 144 -3.62 11.36 -9.89
N ASP A 145 -2.53 10.91 -10.51
CA ASP A 145 -2.46 9.65 -11.27
C ASP A 145 -2.29 8.38 -10.40
N GLY A 146 -2.18 8.53 -9.10
CA GLY A 146 -1.97 7.40 -8.19
C GLY A 146 -0.57 6.77 -8.25
N ARG A 147 0.32 7.29 -9.06
CA ARG A 147 1.69 6.79 -9.23
C ARG A 147 2.67 7.44 -8.25
N ALA A 148 3.79 6.76 -7.99
CA ALA A 148 4.93 7.30 -7.26
C ALA A 148 6.18 7.25 -8.14
N VAL A 149 7.15 8.13 -7.85
CA VAL A 149 8.43 8.20 -8.57
C VAL A 149 9.56 7.65 -7.71
N LEU A 150 10.60 7.11 -8.36
CA LEU A 150 11.71 6.43 -7.72
C LEU A 150 12.36 7.27 -6.61
N ARG A 151 12.67 8.56 -6.85
CA ARG A 151 13.32 9.43 -5.85
C ARG A 151 12.54 9.53 -4.54
N SER A 152 11.20 9.57 -4.60
CA SER A 152 10.35 9.61 -3.40
C SER A 152 10.21 8.24 -2.76
N SER A 153 10.18 7.19 -3.56
CA SER A 153 10.05 5.80 -3.12
C SER A 153 11.33 5.31 -2.43
N VAL A 154 12.51 5.66 -2.95
CA VAL A 154 13.81 5.42 -2.27
C VAL A 154 13.82 6.07 -0.89
N ARG A 155 13.43 7.36 -0.81
CA ARG A 155 13.38 8.06 0.48
C ARG A 155 12.41 7.40 1.45
N GLU A 156 11.23 6.98 1.00
CA GLU A 156 10.26 6.30 1.86
C GLU A 156 10.79 4.96 2.35
N PHE A 157 11.37 4.13 1.46
CA PHE A 157 11.94 2.84 1.80
C PHE A 157 13.08 3.00 2.84
N LEU A 158 14.08 3.83 2.55
CA LEU A 158 15.23 4.03 3.42
C LEU A 158 14.86 4.67 4.75
N CYS A 159 14.00 5.71 4.74
CA CYS A 159 13.63 6.39 5.99
C CYS A 159 12.79 5.51 6.91
N SER A 160 11.86 4.68 6.38
CA SER A 160 11.08 3.80 7.23
C SER A 160 11.95 2.76 7.92
N GLU A 161 12.86 2.10 7.20
CA GLU A 161 13.78 1.13 7.78
C GLU A 161 14.78 1.80 8.75
N ALA A 162 15.36 2.94 8.39
CA ALA A 162 16.26 3.69 9.27
C ALA A 162 15.58 4.12 10.58
N MET A 163 14.36 4.64 10.53
CA MET A 163 13.61 5.04 11.73
C MET A 163 13.29 3.85 12.61
N PHE A 164 12.93 2.71 12.04
CA PHE A 164 12.72 1.47 12.79
C PHE A 164 13.99 1.08 13.57
N HIS A 165 15.14 1.03 12.91
CA HIS A 165 16.43 0.66 13.55
C HIS A 165 16.93 1.70 14.57
N LEU A 166 16.43 2.94 14.49
CA LEU A 166 16.65 3.97 15.52
C LEU A 166 15.66 3.86 16.69
N GLY A 167 14.79 2.85 16.72
CA GLY A 167 13.83 2.61 17.78
C GLY A 167 12.58 3.51 17.72
N VAL A 168 12.32 4.16 16.60
CA VAL A 168 11.11 4.97 16.40
C VAL A 168 10.01 4.07 15.82
N PRO A 169 8.84 3.96 16.46
CA PRO A 169 7.70 3.23 15.92
C PRO A 169 7.31 3.80 14.54
N THR A 170 7.33 2.96 13.52
CA THR A 170 7.07 3.36 12.12
C THR A 170 6.58 2.17 11.31
N THR A 171 6.08 2.44 10.10
CA THR A 171 5.84 1.38 9.12
C THR A 171 7.17 0.82 8.62
N ARG A 172 7.20 -0.48 8.29
CA ARG A 172 8.34 -1.11 7.60
C ARG A 172 8.15 -1.04 6.09
N ALA A 173 9.21 -1.34 5.34
CA ALA A 173 9.15 -1.48 3.90
C ALA A 173 9.67 -2.86 3.47
N LEU A 174 8.83 -3.65 2.80
CA LEU A 174 9.21 -4.97 2.28
C LEU A 174 10.04 -4.84 1.02
N SER A 175 9.54 -4.07 0.03
CA SER A 175 10.16 -3.95 -1.29
C SER A 175 10.09 -2.55 -1.85
N LEU A 176 11.08 -2.24 -2.70
CA LEU A 176 11.11 -1.10 -3.62
C LEU A 176 11.29 -1.66 -5.03
N THR A 177 10.35 -1.39 -5.91
CA THR A 177 10.31 -1.94 -7.27
C THR A 177 10.11 -0.81 -8.29
N LEU A 178 10.86 -0.83 -9.39
CA LEU A 178 10.59 0.03 -10.57
C LEU A 178 9.32 -0.46 -11.27
N SER A 179 8.58 0.47 -11.86
CA SER A 179 7.41 0.15 -12.69
C SER A 179 7.75 -0.11 -14.16
N GLY A 180 8.94 0.28 -14.61
CA GLY A 180 9.29 0.29 -16.02
C GLY A 180 8.59 1.38 -16.84
N GLU A 181 7.97 2.35 -16.17
CA GLU A 181 7.22 3.46 -16.77
C GLU A 181 7.82 4.80 -16.39
N ALA A 182 7.68 5.76 -17.28
CA ALA A 182 7.95 7.16 -16.99
C ALA A 182 6.69 7.81 -16.39
N VAL A 183 6.89 8.60 -15.34
CA VAL A 183 5.85 9.35 -14.65
C VAL A 183 6.18 10.82 -14.71
N MET A 184 5.36 11.60 -15.37
CA MET A 184 5.58 13.05 -15.53
C MET A 184 5.37 13.77 -14.19
N ARG A 185 6.35 14.56 -13.76
CA ARG A 185 6.31 15.37 -12.54
C ARG A 185 6.93 16.73 -12.74
N ASP A 186 6.24 17.75 -12.29
CA ASP A 186 6.82 19.07 -12.06
C ASP A 186 7.24 19.14 -10.59
N MET A 187 8.52 18.81 -10.32
CA MET A 187 9.03 18.67 -8.96
C MET A 187 9.01 19.97 -8.15
N PHE A 188 9.19 21.08 -8.83
CA PHE A 188 9.28 22.41 -8.19
C PHE A 188 8.02 23.25 -8.38
N TYR A 189 7.03 22.76 -9.09
CA TYR A 189 5.81 23.47 -9.45
C TYR A 189 6.10 24.79 -10.18
N ASP A 190 7.12 24.77 -11.04
CA ASP A 190 7.63 25.93 -11.78
C ASP A 190 7.30 25.90 -13.28
N GLY A 191 6.47 24.96 -13.69
CA GLY A 191 6.03 24.79 -15.10
C GLY A 191 7.01 24.02 -15.96
N HIS A 192 8.00 23.31 -15.37
CA HIS A 192 8.98 22.50 -16.11
C HIS A 192 8.86 21.00 -15.77
N PRO A 193 7.74 20.35 -16.16
CA PRO A 193 7.56 18.93 -15.89
C PRO A 193 8.62 18.08 -16.61
N LYS A 194 9.04 17.00 -15.96
CA LYS A 194 10.00 16.02 -16.49
C LYS A 194 9.49 14.61 -16.25
N ASP A 195 9.88 13.71 -17.12
CA ASP A 195 9.70 12.28 -16.93
C ASP A 195 10.65 11.77 -15.86
N GLU A 196 10.09 11.15 -14.83
CA GLU A 196 10.83 10.48 -13.76
C GLU A 196 10.50 8.99 -13.77
N LEU A 197 11.44 8.15 -13.34
CA LEU A 197 11.18 6.71 -13.21
C LEU A 197 10.08 6.44 -12.18
N GLY A 198 9.05 5.71 -12.61
CA GLY A 198 8.00 5.24 -11.73
C GLY A 198 8.46 4.11 -10.83
N ALA A 199 7.96 4.07 -9.60
CA ALA A 199 8.29 3.01 -8.65
C ALA A 199 7.13 2.76 -7.67
N VAL A 200 7.11 1.56 -7.10
CA VAL A 200 6.17 1.12 -6.06
C VAL A 200 6.94 0.69 -4.83
N VAL A 201 6.47 1.09 -3.65
CA VAL A 201 6.95 0.58 -2.35
C VAL A 201 5.87 -0.29 -1.74
N CYS A 202 6.20 -1.53 -1.37
CA CYS A 202 5.36 -2.32 -0.48
C CYS A 202 5.69 -1.97 0.98
N ARG A 203 4.74 -1.35 1.66
CA ARG A 203 4.82 -1.02 3.07
C ARG A 203 4.18 -2.10 3.92
N VAL A 204 4.68 -2.28 5.13
CA VAL A 204 4.19 -3.29 6.08
C VAL A 204 4.01 -2.64 7.45
N ALA A 205 2.86 -2.83 8.07
CA ALA A 205 2.56 -2.33 9.40
C ALA A 205 1.45 -3.16 10.07
N PRO A 206 1.35 -3.17 11.40
CA PRO A 206 0.21 -3.78 12.08
C PRO A 206 -1.14 -3.15 11.67
N SER A 207 -1.14 -1.87 11.31
CA SER A 207 -2.30 -1.15 10.83
C SER A 207 -1.91 0.13 10.09
N PHE A 208 -2.71 0.53 9.09
CA PHE A 208 -2.65 1.83 8.44
C PHE A 208 -3.79 2.77 8.87
N VAL A 209 -4.57 2.38 9.88
CA VAL A 209 -5.56 3.27 10.50
C VAL A 209 -4.88 4.49 11.11
N ARG A 210 -5.48 5.65 10.98
CA ARG A 210 -4.97 6.95 11.45
C ARG A 210 -6.07 7.73 12.15
N PHE A 211 -5.72 8.78 12.85
CA PHE A 211 -6.71 9.68 13.47
C PHE A 211 -7.77 10.16 12.47
N GLY A 212 -7.34 10.43 11.23
CA GLY A 212 -8.24 10.82 10.14
C GLY A 212 -9.32 9.80 9.78
N SER A 213 -9.09 8.52 10.06
CA SER A 213 -10.11 7.46 9.85
C SER A 213 -11.32 7.64 10.78
N PHE A 214 -11.11 8.22 11.97
CA PHE A 214 -12.18 8.55 12.93
C PHE A 214 -12.69 9.99 12.74
N GLN A 215 -11.81 10.91 12.38
CA GLN A 215 -12.18 12.33 12.21
C GLN A 215 -13.11 12.55 11.01
N LEU A 216 -12.92 11.80 9.92
CA LEU A 216 -13.72 11.98 8.71
C LEU A 216 -15.20 11.68 8.96
N PRO A 217 -15.61 10.49 9.40
CA PRO A 217 -17.00 10.21 9.70
C PRO A 217 -17.55 11.13 10.80
N ALA A 218 -16.80 11.38 11.87
CA ALA A 218 -17.22 12.31 12.93
C ALA A 218 -17.52 13.72 12.41
N SER A 219 -16.68 14.24 11.50
CA SER A 219 -16.88 15.57 10.89
C SER A 219 -18.12 15.67 10.00
N ARG A 220 -18.66 14.53 9.58
CA ARG A 220 -19.84 14.39 8.71
C ARG A 220 -21.10 13.98 9.47
N GLY A 221 -20.98 13.66 10.76
CA GLY A 221 -22.09 13.10 11.54
C GLY A 221 -22.40 11.62 11.22
N GLU A 222 -21.50 10.93 10.52
CA GLU A 222 -21.59 9.51 10.16
C GLU A 222 -21.06 8.66 11.34
N LEU A 223 -21.76 8.65 12.48
CA LEU A 223 -21.25 8.09 13.74
C LEU A 223 -21.41 6.56 13.84
N ASP A 224 -22.13 5.94 12.93
CA ASP A 224 -22.37 4.49 12.90
C ASP A 224 -21.36 3.74 11.97
N VAL A 225 -20.32 4.43 11.49
CA VAL A 225 -19.29 3.92 10.57
C VAL A 225 -18.01 3.53 11.30
#